data_8e484e0b555471dbd7239f4bf2553e57
#
_entry.id   8e484e0b555471dbd7239f4bf2553e57
#
_cell.length_a   1.000
_cell.length_b   1.000
_cell.length_c   1.000
_cell.angle_alpha   90.00
_cell.angle_beta   90.00
_cell.angle_gamma   90.00
#
_symmetry.space_group_name_H-M   'P 1'
#
loop_
_entity.id
_entity.type
_entity.pdbx_description
1 polymer ?
#
loop_
_entity_poly.entity_id
_entity_poly.type
_entity_poly.pdbx_seq_one_letter_code
_entity_poly.pdbx_strand_id
1 'polypeptide(L)'
;MQQTGTRALSARKLLDANRLYYDSLWSGAQLVEPDRFNTWPLVQALLPPGGRRLEVAPGLRPRLPLEETLFVEVSGPALAKLAQRGASVVGALITSLPFADASFDLVCALDIVEHVDDDAAALEELSRVARPGAAVLLSVPLHPELWNAFDDFVGHRRRYRPEVLADTLSRHGLRIERSAAYGMQPRSSRLLDAGMWFLTHQRERALWWYNRVFMPMGLRFQKKLEFGAGLIATRAVDEILMICRKEPAAAVSGY
;
A
#
# COMPACT_ATOMS: atom_id res chain seq x y z
N MET A 1 -6.01 34.26 1.62
CA MET A 1 -6.33 33.47 2.84
C MET A 1 -7.59 32.59 2.74
N GLN A 2 -8.59 32.89 1.91
CA GLN A 2 -9.82 32.04 1.81
C GLN A 2 -9.62 30.71 1.04
N GLN A 3 -8.72 30.61 0.10
CA GLN A 3 -8.50 29.37 -0.68
C GLN A 3 -7.81 28.25 0.09
N THR A 4 -6.96 28.55 1.06
CA THR A 4 -6.29 27.55 1.92
C THR A 4 -7.25 26.87 2.88
N GLY A 5 -8.22 27.59 3.43
CA GLY A 5 -9.22 27.03 4.35
C GLY A 5 -10.21 26.06 3.67
N THR A 6 -10.61 26.35 2.44
CA THR A 6 -11.56 25.49 1.68
C THR A 6 -10.89 24.18 1.24
N ARG A 7 -9.60 24.25 0.87
CA ARG A 7 -8.80 23.07 0.47
C ARG A 7 -8.55 22.12 1.65
N ALA A 8 -8.22 22.67 2.83
CA ALA A 8 -8.02 21.89 4.05
C ALA A 8 -9.31 21.21 4.56
N LEU A 9 -10.46 21.90 4.47
CA LEU A 9 -11.77 21.34 4.80
C LEU A 9 -12.21 20.24 3.83
N SER A 10 -11.89 20.37 2.56
CA SER A 10 -12.13 19.35 1.54
C SER A 10 -11.27 18.10 1.78
N ALA A 11 -9.98 18.27 2.03
CA ALA A 11 -9.05 17.18 2.34
C ALA A 11 -9.46 16.41 3.60
N ARG A 12 -9.88 17.10 4.67
CA ARG A 12 -10.34 16.48 5.91
C ARG A 12 -11.62 15.65 5.71
N LYS A 13 -12.61 16.17 4.96
CA LYS A 13 -13.84 15.43 4.63
C LYS A 13 -13.56 14.17 3.82
N LEU A 14 -12.57 14.21 2.93
CA LEU A 14 -12.19 13.09 2.09
C LEU A 14 -11.40 12.02 2.88
N LEU A 15 -10.52 12.42 3.78
CA LEU A 15 -9.85 11.52 4.74
C LEU A 15 -10.90 10.81 5.62
N ASP A 16 -11.90 11.55 6.10
CA ASP A 16 -12.98 10.97 6.90
C ASP A 16 -13.83 9.99 6.08
N ALA A 17 -14.10 10.26 4.80
CA ALA A 17 -14.86 9.36 3.93
C ALA A 17 -14.09 8.07 3.63
N ASN A 18 -12.81 8.16 3.31
CA ASN A 18 -11.94 6.99 3.11
C ASN A 18 -11.81 6.16 4.40
N ARG A 19 -11.61 6.82 5.53
CA ARG A 19 -11.56 6.15 6.83
C ARG A 19 -12.84 5.38 7.11
N LEU A 20 -14.02 5.99 6.92
CA LEU A 20 -15.32 5.33 7.10
C LEU A 20 -15.49 4.13 6.17
N TYR A 21 -15.01 4.23 4.94
CA TYR A 21 -15.02 3.10 4.00
C TYR A 21 -14.20 1.93 4.53
N TYR A 22 -12.94 2.18 4.90
CA TYR A 22 -12.05 1.15 5.41
C TYR A 22 -12.46 0.61 6.78
N ASP A 23 -13.00 1.44 7.66
CA ASP A 23 -13.57 1.00 8.93
C ASP A 23 -14.72 0.01 8.70
N SER A 24 -15.60 0.29 7.74
CA SER A 24 -16.68 -0.63 7.36
C SER A 24 -16.15 -1.93 6.75
N LEU A 25 -15.13 -1.85 5.87
CA LEU A 25 -14.49 -3.02 5.26
C LEU A 25 -13.84 -3.92 6.32
N TRP A 26 -13.05 -3.33 7.21
CA TRP A 26 -12.27 -4.08 8.18
C TRP A 26 -13.09 -4.54 9.38
N SER A 27 -14.24 -3.90 9.69
CA SER A 27 -15.15 -4.37 10.74
C SER A 27 -15.63 -5.80 10.49
N GLY A 28 -15.99 -6.12 9.26
CA GLY A 28 -16.48 -7.46 8.84
C GLY A 28 -15.38 -8.43 8.39
N ALA A 29 -14.15 -7.97 8.18
CA ALA A 29 -13.07 -8.79 7.67
C ALA A 29 -12.35 -9.58 8.76
N GLN A 30 -11.74 -10.70 8.38
CA GLN A 30 -10.79 -11.45 9.19
C GLN A 30 -9.37 -11.12 8.75
N LEU A 31 -8.43 -11.16 9.69
CA LEU A 31 -7.02 -11.04 9.38
C LEU A 31 -6.58 -12.23 8.53
N VAL A 32 -5.83 -11.95 7.48
CA VAL A 32 -5.19 -12.95 6.63
C VAL A 32 -3.71 -12.99 6.99
N GLU A 33 -3.21 -14.17 7.31
CA GLU A 33 -1.80 -14.35 7.66
C GLU A 33 -0.88 -14.03 6.48
N PRO A 34 0.28 -13.43 6.71
CA PRO A 34 1.23 -13.02 5.67
C PRO A 34 1.69 -14.15 4.75
N ASP A 35 1.84 -15.37 5.27
CA ASP A 35 2.26 -16.57 4.54
C ASP A 35 1.26 -17.04 3.47
N ARG A 36 0.03 -16.51 3.51
CA ARG A 36 -1.01 -16.82 2.52
C ARG A 36 -0.86 -16.02 1.21
N PHE A 37 -0.02 -15.00 1.20
CA PHE A 37 0.16 -14.15 0.03
C PHE A 37 1.33 -14.60 -0.84
N ASN A 38 1.20 -14.39 -2.16
CA ASN A 38 2.26 -14.68 -3.12
C ASN A 38 3.52 -13.80 -2.94
N THR A 39 3.41 -12.76 -2.12
CA THR A 39 4.54 -11.92 -1.68
C THR A 39 5.40 -12.59 -0.62
N TRP A 40 4.92 -13.66 0.03
CA TRP A 40 5.61 -14.27 1.17
C TRP A 40 7.04 -14.74 0.87
N PRO A 41 7.33 -15.45 -0.25
CA PRO A 41 8.70 -15.83 -0.58
C PRO A 41 9.65 -14.64 -0.75
N LEU A 42 9.13 -13.53 -1.30
CA LEU A 42 9.89 -12.29 -1.39
C LEU A 42 10.16 -11.70 0.00
N VAL A 43 9.12 -11.60 0.82
CA VAL A 43 9.23 -11.05 2.18
C VAL A 43 10.26 -11.85 2.97
N GLN A 44 10.19 -13.18 2.98
CA GLN A 44 11.15 -14.04 3.66
C GLN A 44 12.61 -13.76 3.23
N ALA A 45 12.82 -13.52 1.94
CA ALA A 45 14.16 -13.22 1.40
C ALA A 45 14.65 -11.81 1.80
N LEU A 46 13.76 -10.91 2.18
CA LEU A 46 14.08 -9.52 2.55
C LEU A 46 14.09 -9.30 4.06
N LEU A 47 13.60 -10.25 4.87
CA LEU A 47 13.58 -10.09 6.33
C LEU A 47 15.00 -9.91 6.87
N PRO A 48 15.31 -8.75 7.48
CA PRO A 48 16.62 -8.51 8.05
C PRO A 48 16.75 -9.28 9.38
N PRO A 49 17.78 -10.09 9.58
CA PRO A 49 18.00 -10.76 10.86
C PRO A 49 18.14 -9.73 11.99
N GLY A 50 17.21 -9.77 12.98
CA GLY A 50 17.18 -8.82 14.10
C GLY A 50 16.91 -7.37 13.70
N GLY A 51 16.56 -7.10 12.45
CA GLY A 51 16.27 -5.75 11.95
C GLY A 51 14.84 -5.29 12.26
N ARG A 52 14.66 -3.99 12.35
CA ARG A 52 13.36 -3.35 12.60
C ARG A 52 12.55 -3.26 11.32
N ARG A 53 11.27 -3.62 11.40
CA ARG A 53 10.35 -3.66 10.25
C ARG A 53 9.15 -2.75 10.49
N LEU A 54 8.72 -2.09 9.43
CA LEU A 54 7.54 -1.23 9.40
C LEU A 54 6.64 -1.67 8.25
N GLU A 55 5.35 -1.81 8.52
CA GLU A 55 4.34 -1.89 7.48
C GLU A 55 3.29 -0.79 7.69
N VAL A 56 3.01 -0.04 6.62
CA VAL A 56 2.07 1.09 6.64
C VAL A 56 0.80 0.71 5.88
N ALA A 57 -0.34 0.95 6.52
CA ALA A 57 -1.69 0.69 6.01
C ALA A 57 -1.95 -0.78 5.60
N PRO A 58 -1.60 -1.78 6.44
CA PRO A 58 -1.83 -3.19 6.09
C PRO A 58 -3.32 -3.55 6.03
N GLY A 59 -4.19 -2.77 6.64
CA GLY A 59 -5.55 -3.19 6.94
C GLY A 59 -5.56 -4.49 7.75
N LEU A 60 -6.27 -5.50 7.27
CA LEU A 60 -6.24 -6.87 7.82
C LEU A 60 -5.55 -7.87 6.87
N ARG A 61 -4.62 -7.37 6.06
CA ARG A 61 -3.86 -8.14 5.08
C ARG A 61 -2.38 -7.80 5.14
N PRO A 62 -1.75 -7.92 6.34
CA PRO A 62 -0.33 -7.64 6.46
C PRO A 62 0.49 -8.53 5.52
N ARG A 63 1.58 -7.99 5.01
CA ARG A 63 2.55 -8.73 4.19
C ARG A 63 3.76 -9.11 5.00
N LEU A 64 4.10 -8.32 6.02
CA LEU A 64 5.18 -8.64 6.95
C LEU A 64 4.67 -9.52 8.10
N PRO A 65 5.53 -10.34 8.72
CA PRO A 65 5.18 -11.13 9.92
C PRO A 65 4.61 -10.23 11.02
N LEU A 66 3.62 -10.73 11.77
CA LEU A 66 3.02 -9.96 12.87
C LEU A 66 4.04 -9.71 14.00
N GLU A 67 4.88 -10.70 14.27
CA GLU A 67 5.94 -10.61 15.25
C GLU A 67 7.05 -9.68 14.74
N GLU A 68 7.61 -8.87 15.63
CA GLU A 68 8.74 -7.96 15.39
C GLU A 68 8.51 -6.95 14.24
N THR A 69 7.27 -6.74 13.80
CA THR A 69 6.89 -5.70 12.84
C THR A 69 6.02 -4.66 13.55
N LEU A 70 6.32 -3.39 13.28
CA LEU A 70 5.47 -2.29 13.70
C LEU A 70 4.50 -1.95 12.56
N PHE A 71 3.22 -1.87 12.88
CA PHE A 71 2.17 -1.57 11.90
C PHE A 71 1.62 -0.17 12.14
N VAL A 72 1.53 0.61 11.08
CA VAL A 72 0.86 1.92 11.08
C VAL A 72 -0.45 1.82 10.32
N GLU A 73 -1.55 2.22 10.94
CA GLU A 73 -2.87 2.13 10.35
C GLU A 73 -3.76 3.29 10.85
N VAL A 74 -4.73 3.71 10.04
CA VAL A 74 -5.69 4.76 10.40
C VAL A 74 -7.05 4.19 10.80
N SER A 75 -7.39 2.99 10.36
CA SER A 75 -8.66 2.32 10.66
C SER A 75 -8.65 1.75 12.08
N GLY A 76 -9.57 2.25 12.91
CA GLY A 76 -9.74 1.75 14.28
C GLY A 76 -10.03 0.24 14.36
N PRO A 77 -10.96 -0.31 13.56
CA PRO A 77 -11.22 -1.75 13.50
C PRO A 77 -10.00 -2.59 13.10
N ALA A 78 -9.18 -2.11 12.15
CA ALA A 78 -7.97 -2.82 11.73
C ALA A 78 -6.91 -2.79 12.85
N LEU A 79 -6.66 -1.63 13.46
CA LEU A 79 -5.77 -1.50 14.63
C LEU A 79 -6.16 -2.46 15.76
N ALA A 80 -7.44 -2.50 16.12
CA ALA A 80 -7.92 -3.36 17.20
C ALA A 80 -7.69 -4.84 16.90
N LYS A 81 -7.97 -5.29 15.68
CA LYS A 81 -7.81 -6.70 15.29
C LYS A 81 -6.35 -7.11 15.15
N LEU A 82 -5.48 -6.24 14.64
CA LEU A 82 -4.03 -6.47 14.61
C LEU A 82 -3.48 -6.61 16.04
N ALA A 83 -3.85 -5.68 16.93
CA ALA A 83 -3.43 -5.72 18.34
C ALA A 83 -3.92 -6.99 19.06
N GLN A 84 -5.17 -7.44 18.82
CA GLN A 84 -5.70 -8.71 19.35
C GLN A 84 -4.90 -9.93 18.91
N ARG A 85 -4.20 -9.85 17.78
CA ARG A 85 -3.30 -10.90 17.27
C ARG A 85 -1.86 -10.73 17.75
N GLY A 86 -1.61 -9.82 18.69
CA GLY A 86 -0.30 -9.57 19.28
C GLY A 86 0.62 -8.67 18.46
N ALA A 87 0.12 -8.05 17.38
CA ALA A 87 0.92 -7.14 16.58
C ALA A 87 1.15 -5.80 17.31
N SER A 88 2.32 -5.21 17.12
CA SER A 88 2.62 -3.84 17.56
C SER A 88 2.01 -2.85 16.58
N VAL A 89 1.10 -1.99 17.05
CA VAL A 89 0.34 -1.08 16.18
C VAL A 89 0.43 0.37 16.63
N VAL A 90 0.41 1.30 15.66
CA VAL A 90 0.38 2.76 15.88
C VAL A 90 -0.66 3.38 14.96
N GLY A 91 -1.52 4.23 15.52
CA GLY A 91 -2.46 5.03 14.74
C GLY A 91 -1.77 6.28 14.20
N ALA A 92 -1.46 6.34 12.90
CA ALA A 92 -0.85 7.51 12.27
C ALA A 92 -1.15 7.58 10.77
N LEU A 93 -0.89 8.75 10.16
CA LEU A 93 -0.96 8.95 8.72
C LEU A 93 0.40 8.62 8.09
N ILE A 94 0.37 8.07 6.87
CA ILE A 94 1.59 7.82 6.07
C ILE A 94 2.38 9.10 5.78
N THR A 95 1.70 10.25 5.71
CA THR A 95 2.31 11.56 5.48
C THR A 95 2.93 12.21 6.73
N SER A 96 2.85 11.53 7.89
CA SER A 96 3.41 12.01 9.16
C SER A 96 3.63 10.82 10.10
N LEU A 97 4.69 10.06 9.84
CA LEU A 97 5.05 8.86 10.61
C LEU A 97 5.74 9.26 11.92
N PRO A 98 5.27 8.77 13.08
CA PRO A 98 5.79 9.19 14.39
C PRO A 98 7.10 8.46 14.76
N PHE A 99 8.05 8.38 13.82
CA PHE A 99 9.31 7.67 14.01
C PHE A 99 10.48 8.57 13.62
N ALA A 100 11.62 8.33 14.27
CA ALA A 100 12.86 9.00 13.92
C ALA A 100 13.36 8.58 12.52
N ASP A 101 14.19 9.41 11.91
CA ASP A 101 14.87 9.11 10.66
C ASP A 101 15.68 7.81 10.76
N ALA A 102 15.82 7.11 9.67
CA ALA A 102 16.61 5.89 9.56
C ALA A 102 16.32 4.85 10.66
N SER A 103 15.04 4.64 10.97
CA SER A 103 14.60 3.75 12.06
C SER A 103 14.39 2.29 11.64
N PHE A 104 14.16 2.03 10.35
CA PHE A 104 13.72 0.70 9.87
C PHE A 104 14.65 0.15 8.80
N ASP A 105 14.88 -1.16 8.86
CA ASP A 105 15.69 -1.93 7.92
C ASP A 105 14.86 -2.50 6.76
N LEU A 106 13.54 -2.59 6.96
CA LEU A 106 12.55 -2.98 5.95
C LEU A 106 11.28 -2.15 6.15
N VAL A 107 10.81 -1.52 5.08
CA VAL A 107 9.54 -0.77 5.06
C VAL A 107 8.63 -1.36 3.98
N CYS A 108 7.35 -1.56 4.30
CA CYS A 108 6.33 -2.06 3.38
C CYS A 108 5.14 -1.10 3.36
N ALA A 109 4.74 -0.65 2.18
CA ALA A 109 3.58 0.21 1.97
C ALA A 109 2.95 -0.15 0.62
N LEU A 110 1.99 -1.09 0.63
CA LEU A 110 1.35 -1.59 -0.59
C LEU A 110 -0.04 -0.97 -0.74
N ASP A 111 -0.34 -0.48 -1.94
CA ASP A 111 -1.64 0.05 -2.34
C ASP A 111 -2.17 1.11 -1.38
N ILE A 112 -1.30 2.06 -1.02
CA ILE A 112 -1.66 3.15 -0.10
C ILE A 112 -1.27 4.54 -0.63
N VAL A 113 -0.18 4.68 -1.38
CA VAL A 113 0.33 5.99 -1.81
C VAL A 113 -0.64 6.68 -2.78
N GLU A 114 -1.37 5.92 -3.58
CA GLU A 114 -2.44 6.42 -4.46
C GLU A 114 -3.67 6.96 -3.75
N HIS A 115 -3.85 6.64 -2.46
CA HIS A 115 -5.00 7.07 -1.66
C HIS A 115 -4.80 8.43 -0.97
N VAL A 116 -3.59 8.96 -0.93
CA VAL A 116 -3.30 10.23 -0.26
C VAL A 116 -3.25 11.40 -1.23
N ASP A 117 -3.65 12.58 -0.78
CA ASP A 117 -3.63 13.78 -1.62
C ASP A 117 -2.18 14.22 -1.89
N ASP A 118 -1.29 14.11 -0.89
CA ASP A 118 0.13 14.45 -0.95
C ASP A 118 0.99 13.17 -0.95
N ASP A 119 1.13 12.57 -2.12
CA ASP A 119 1.96 11.38 -2.29
C ASP A 119 3.46 11.67 -2.16
N ALA A 120 3.86 12.91 -2.45
CA ALA A 120 5.24 13.34 -2.25
C ALA A 120 5.61 13.30 -0.75
N ALA A 121 4.76 13.85 0.13
CA ALA A 121 4.95 13.76 1.57
C ALA A 121 4.94 12.30 2.07
N ALA A 122 4.09 11.44 1.51
CA ALA A 122 4.08 10.02 1.86
C ALA A 122 5.40 9.33 1.48
N LEU A 123 5.89 9.55 0.26
CA LEU A 123 7.17 8.98 -0.19
C LEU A 123 8.37 9.55 0.58
N GLU A 124 8.34 10.84 0.94
CA GLU A 124 9.34 11.46 1.79
C GLU A 124 9.40 10.79 3.16
N GLU A 125 8.27 10.56 3.81
CA GLU A 125 8.19 9.90 5.11
C GLU A 125 8.65 8.43 5.06
N LEU A 126 8.21 7.66 4.05
CA LEU A 126 8.67 6.28 3.85
C LEU A 126 10.19 6.22 3.66
N SER A 127 10.72 7.16 2.87
CA SER A 127 12.15 7.29 2.63
C SER A 127 12.90 7.75 3.87
N ARG A 128 12.37 8.71 4.63
CA ARG A 128 12.96 9.25 5.86
C ARG A 128 13.14 8.20 6.93
N VAL A 129 12.09 7.40 7.17
CA VAL A 129 12.13 6.37 8.22
C VAL A 129 12.94 5.14 7.84
N ALA A 130 13.17 4.90 6.54
CA ALA A 130 14.02 3.83 6.04
C ALA A 130 15.50 4.16 6.25
N ARG A 131 16.27 3.21 6.76
CA ARG A 131 17.74 3.34 6.86
C ARG A 131 18.38 3.38 5.47
N PRO A 132 19.50 4.05 5.30
CA PRO A 132 20.33 3.89 4.10
C PRO A 132 20.58 2.40 3.82
N GLY A 133 20.30 1.96 2.61
CA GLY A 133 20.40 0.57 2.22
C GLY A 133 19.19 -0.32 2.59
N ALA A 134 18.20 0.20 3.29
CA ALA A 134 16.96 -0.54 3.60
C ALA A 134 16.16 -0.86 2.34
N ALA A 135 15.48 -1.99 2.35
CA ALA A 135 14.48 -2.30 1.33
C ALA A 135 13.16 -1.60 1.65
N VAL A 136 12.54 -1.01 0.62
CA VAL A 136 11.20 -0.41 0.69
C VAL A 136 10.33 -1.10 -0.35
N LEU A 137 9.32 -1.84 0.11
CA LEU A 137 8.32 -2.49 -0.74
C LEU A 137 7.17 -1.52 -0.99
N LEU A 138 6.90 -1.26 -2.26
CA LEU A 138 5.82 -0.37 -2.69
C LEU A 138 4.99 -1.05 -3.78
N SER A 139 3.67 -0.90 -3.75
CA SER A 139 2.82 -1.16 -4.90
C SER A 139 1.92 0.03 -5.19
N VAL A 140 1.65 0.25 -6.48
CA VAL A 140 0.76 1.30 -6.97
C VAL A 140 0.10 0.89 -8.28
N PRO A 141 -1.12 1.38 -8.56
CA PRO A 141 -1.77 1.23 -9.86
C PRO A 141 -1.10 2.12 -10.90
N LEU A 142 -0.96 1.57 -12.10
CA LEU A 142 -0.35 2.25 -13.25
C LEU A 142 -1.41 2.72 -14.24
N HIS A 143 -0.96 3.56 -15.21
CA HIS A 143 -1.71 3.98 -16.38
C HIS A 143 -2.98 4.77 -16.02
N PRO A 144 -2.89 6.11 -15.87
CA PRO A 144 -4.04 6.98 -15.61
C PRO A 144 -5.20 6.80 -16.57
N GLU A 145 -4.91 6.40 -17.81
CA GLU A 145 -5.91 6.10 -18.85
C GLU A 145 -6.74 4.83 -18.57
N LEU A 146 -6.32 3.98 -17.63
CA LEU A 146 -7.07 2.80 -17.17
C LEU A 146 -7.96 3.09 -15.97
N TRP A 147 -8.10 4.38 -15.59
CA TRP A 147 -9.00 4.79 -14.52
C TRP A 147 -10.42 4.25 -14.73
N ASN A 148 -11.02 3.70 -13.70
CA ASN A 148 -12.34 3.10 -13.78
C ASN A 148 -13.15 3.29 -12.48
N ALA A 149 -14.41 2.84 -12.46
CA ALA A 149 -15.29 2.99 -11.32
C ALA A 149 -14.79 2.33 -10.02
N PHE A 150 -13.89 1.36 -10.11
CA PHE A 150 -13.26 0.77 -8.93
C PHE A 150 -12.30 1.75 -8.27
N ASP A 151 -11.52 2.52 -9.04
CA ASP A 151 -10.63 3.55 -8.50
C ASP A 151 -11.41 4.59 -7.69
N ASP A 152 -12.55 5.06 -8.25
CA ASP A 152 -13.44 6.00 -7.55
C ASP A 152 -14.02 5.37 -6.27
N PHE A 153 -14.44 4.12 -6.35
CA PHE A 153 -15.09 3.41 -5.25
C PHE A 153 -14.16 3.18 -4.06
N VAL A 154 -12.89 2.78 -4.31
CA VAL A 154 -11.91 2.56 -3.24
C VAL A 154 -11.25 3.87 -2.78
N GLY A 155 -11.48 4.97 -3.50
CA GLY A 155 -11.01 6.31 -3.17
C GLY A 155 -9.57 6.57 -3.60
N HIS A 156 -9.14 6.00 -4.71
CA HIS A 156 -7.88 6.39 -5.34
C HIS A 156 -7.89 7.88 -5.69
N ARG A 157 -6.74 8.51 -5.62
CA ARG A 157 -6.50 9.90 -6.04
C ARG A 157 -5.81 9.93 -7.39
N ARG A 158 -5.08 8.86 -7.71
CA ARG A 158 -4.25 8.77 -8.92
C ARG A 158 -3.93 7.34 -9.28
N ARG A 159 -3.56 7.20 -10.55
CA ARG A 159 -2.76 6.12 -11.09
C ARG A 159 -1.47 6.71 -11.63
N TYR A 160 -0.40 5.97 -11.64
CA TYR A 160 0.93 6.49 -11.97
C TYR A 160 1.29 6.18 -13.43
N ARG A 161 1.89 7.16 -14.10
CA ARG A 161 2.63 6.91 -15.34
C ARG A 161 3.98 6.32 -14.98
N PRO A 162 4.39 5.19 -15.59
CA PRO A 162 5.62 4.49 -15.20
C PRO A 162 6.86 5.36 -15.17
N GLU A 163 7.02 6.25 -16.16
CA GLU A 163 8.17 7.13 -16.28
C GLU A 163 8.19 8.16 -15.15
N VAL A 164 7.04 8.75 -14.86
CA VAL A 164 6.89 9.74 -13.77
C VAL A 164 7.09 9.08 -12.40
N LEU A 165 6.62 7.84 -12.23
CA LEU A 165 6.79 7.08 -10.99
C LEU A 165 8.28 6.84 -10.69
N ALA A 166 9.04 6.36 -11.68
CA ALA A 166 10.47 6.10 -11.52
C ALA A 166 11.24 7.36 -11.12
N ASP A 167 10.98 8.47 -11.79
CA ASP A 167 11.58 9.78 -11.47
C ASP A 167 11.19 10.27 -10.07
N THR A 168 9.93 10.09 -9.70
CA THR A 168 9.44 10.50 -8.38
C THR A 168 10.11 9.70 -7.28
N LEU A 169 10.18 8.39 -7.40
CA LEU A 169 10.87 7.54 -6.43
C LEU A 169 12.36 7.91 -6.32
N SER A 170 13.03 8.13 -7.44
CA SER A 170 14.45 8.55 -7.46
C SER A 170 14.67 9.87 -6.73
N ARG A 171 13.80 10.87 -6.93
CA ARG A 171 13.88 12.17 -6.22
C ARG A 171 13.74 12.03 -4.71
N HIS A 172 13.04 11.02 -4.23
CA HIS A 172 12.94 10.70 -2.81
C HIS A 172 14.03 9.72 -2.32
N GLY A 173 15.07 9.47 -3.14
CA GLY A 173 16.17 8.57 -2.79
C GLY A 173 15.76 7.10 -2.70
N LEU A 174 14.74 6.70 -3.45
CA LEU A 174 14.25 5.33 -3.56
C LEU A 174 14.55 4.79 -4.96
N ARG A 175 15.61 3.99 -5.09
CA ARG A 175 16.00 3.39 -6.37
C ARG A 175 15.30 2.04 -6.56
N ILE A 176 14.56 1.89 -7.65
CA ILE A 176 13.92 0.62 -7.99
C ILE A 176 14.99 -0.42 -8.32
N GLU A 177 15.08 -1.49 -7.54
CA GLU A 177 15.99 -2.62 -7.80
C GLU A 177 15.34 -3.70 -8.65
N ARG A 178 14.10 -4.03 -8.31
CA ARG A 178 13.32 -5.06 -8.99
C ARG A 178 11.86 -4.69 -8.97
N SER A 179 11.11 -5.15 -9.96
CA SER A 179 9.65 -5.00 -9.96
C SER A 179 8.97 -6.21 -10.59
N ALA A 180 7.69 -6.37 -10.31
CA ALA A 180 6.83 -7.43 -10.84
C ALA A 180 5.44 -6.90 -11.13
N ALA A 181 4.74 -7.49 -12.10
CA ALA A 181 3.30 -7.26 -12.25
C ALA A 181 2.58 -7.78 -10.99
N TYR A 182 1.68 -6.96 -10.46
CA TYR A 182 0.97 -7.21 -9.22
C TYR A 182 -0.53 -6.96 -9.41
N GLY A 183 -1.31 -7.19 -8.36
CA GLY A 183 -2.74 -6.96 -8.36
C GLY A 183 -3.57 -8.20 -8.68
N MET A 184 -4.82 -8.15 -8.25
CA MET A 184 -5.80 -9.23 -8.42
C MET A 184 -7.08 -8.76 -9.14
N GLN A 185 -7.01 -7.63 -9.84
CA GLN A 185 -8.20 -7.12 -10.54
C GLN A 185 -8.66 -8.07 -11.65
N PRO A 186 -9.98 -8.33 -11.77
CA PRO A 186 -10.51 -9.09 -12.89
C PRO A 186 -10.23 -8.37 -14.20
N ARG A 187 -9.67 -9.06 -15.19
CA ARG A 187 -9.47 -8.50 -16.54
C ARG A 187 -10.78 -8.27 -17.30
N SER A 188 -11.89 -8.80 -16.82
CA SER A 188 -13.22 -8.69 -17.45
C SER A 188 -13.95 -7.48 -16.90
N SER A 189 -14.24 -6.49 -17.76
CA SER A 189 -15.07 -5.33 -17.41
C SER A 189 -16.44 -5.74 -16.88
N ARG A 190 -17.07 -6.76 -17.47
CA ARG A 190 -18.39 -7.26 -17.02
C ARG A 190 -18.37 -7.82 -15.58
N LEU A 191 -17.31 -8.51 -15.18
CA LEU A 191 -17.15 -8.99 -13.81
C LEU A 191 -16.89 -7.82 -12.85
N LEU A 192 -16.13 -6.83 -13.28
CA LEU A 192 -15.91 -5.61 -12.52
C LEU A 192 -17.22 -4.84 -12.33
N ASP A 193 -17.98 -4.62 -13.41
CA ASP A 193 -19.26 -3.91 -13.37
C ASP A 193 -20.29 -4.63 -12.47
N ALA A 194 -20.39 -5.96 -12.56
CA ALA A 194 -21.26 -6.76 -11.70
C ALA A 194 -20.82 -6.67 -10.23
N GLY A 195 -19.52 -6.75 -9.95
CA GLY A 195 -18.96 -6.58 -8.61
C GLY A 195 -19.23 -5.19 -8.05
N MET A 196 -19.06 -4.16 -8.85
CA MET A 196 -19.34 -2.76 -8.49
C MET A 196 -20.82 -2.53 -8.21
N TRP A 197 -21.69 -3.06 -9.09
CA TRP A 197 -23.15 -3.00 -8.85
C TRP A 197 -23.52 -3.64 -7.51
N PHE A 198 -22.96 -4.81 -7.21
CA PHE A 198 -23.24 -5.54 -5.97
C PHE A 198 -22.72 -4.78 -4.73
N LEU A 199 -21.52 -4.22 -4.81
CA LEU A 199 -20.93 -3.39 -3.75
C LEU A 199 -21.71 -2.09 -3.50
N THR A 200 -22.30 -1.51 -4.55
CA THR A 200 -23.07 -0.26 -4.45
C THR A 200 -24.46 -0.50 -3.88
N HIS A 201 -25.15 -1.58 -4.29
CA HIS A 201 -26.56 -1.81 -3.94
C HIS A 201 -26.75 -2.76 -2.76
N GLN A 202 -25.80 -3.64 -2.47
CA GLN A 202 -25.90 -4.63 -1.38
C GLN A 202 -24.56 -4.77 -0.64
N ARG A 203 -24.04 -3.64 -0.18
CA ARG A 203 -22.68 -3.51 0.37
C ARG A 203 -22.34 -4.57 1.43
N GLU A 204 -23.19 -4.76 2.44
CA GLU A 204 -22.92 -5.73 3.52
C GLU A 204 -22.80 -7.16 2.99
N ARG A 205 -23.73 -7.54 2.09
CA ARG A 205 -23.68 -8.86 1.44
C ARG A 205 -22.46 -9.01 0.55
N ALA A 206 -22.13 -7.97 -0.23
CA ALA A 206 -20.96 -7.97 -1.11
C ALA A 206 -19.66 -8.12 -0.30
N LEU A 207 -19.50 -7.38 0.80
CA LEU A 207 -18.36 -7.49 1.70
C LEU A 207 -18.31 -8.86 2.41
N TRP A 208 -19.46 -9.42 2.78
CA TRP A 208 -19.53 -10.78 3.33
C TRP A 208 -19.00 -11.82 2.33
N TRP A 209 -19.51 -11.80 1.08
CA TRP A 209 -19.08 -12.70 0.01
C TRP A 209 -17.60 -12.49 -0.32
N TYR A 210 -17.18 -11.23 -0.39
CA TYR A 210 -15.78 -10.89 -0.65
C TYR A 210 -14.86 -11.51 0.40
N ASN A 211 -15.13 -11.32 1.68
CA ASN A 211 -14.27 -11.80 2.75
C ASN A 211 -14.35 -13.32 2.95
N ARG A 212 -15.51 -13.95 2.71
CA ARG A 212 -15.74 -15.38 2.99
C ARG A 212 -15.49 -16.30 1.80
N VAL A 213 -15.60 -15.79 0.60
CA VAL A 213 -15.56 -16.63 -0.62
C VAL A 213 -14.48 -16.11 -1.58
N PHE A 214 -14.62 -14.88 -2.07
CA PHE A 214 -13.75 -14.39 -3.14
C PHE A 214 -12.30 -14.20 -2.69
N MET A 215 -12.08 -13.69 -1.48
CA MET A 215 -10.73 -13.50 -0.95
C MET A 215 -10.00 -14.83 -0.70
N PRO A 216 -10.57 -15.82 0.03
CA PRO A 216 -9.93 -17.13 0.19
C PRO A 216 -9.68 -17.85 -1.14
N MET A 217 -10.62 -17.73 -2.09
CA MET A 217 -10.44 -18.29 -3.43
C MET A 217 -9.32 -17.58 -4.20
N GLY A 218 -9.30 -16.24 -4.17
CA GLY A 218 -8.24 -15.44 -4.78
C GLY A 218 -6.87 -15.79 -4.24
N LEU A 219 -6.74 -15.95 -2.91
CA LEU A 219 -5.49 -16.36 -2.27
C LEU A 219 -5.00 -17.74 -2.74
N ARG A 220 -5.93 -18.68 -3.03
CA ARG A 220 -5.57 -20.02 -3.50
C ARG A 220 -5.06 -20.02 -4.95
N PHE A 221 -5.52 -19.09 -5.77
CA PHE A 221 -5.19 -19.00 -7.20
C PHE A 221 -4.24 -17.87 -7.54
N GLN A 222 -3.53 -17.31 -6.55
CA GLN A 222 -2.53 -16.29 -6.80
C GLN A 222 -1.42 -16.81 -7.72
N LYS A 223 -1.06 -15.99 -8.71
CA LYS A 223 0.09 -16.27 -9.56
C LYS A 223 1.38 -16.00 -8.81
N LYS A 224 2.41 -16.78 -9.12
CA LYS A 224 3.76 -16.49 -8.65
C LYS A 224 4.22 -15.14 -9.21
N LEU A 225 4.86 -14.34 -8.36
CA LEU A 225 5.44 -13.07 -8.79
C LEU A 225 6.75 -13.32 -9.55
N GLU A 226 6.85 -12.75 -10.73
CA GLU A 226 8.04 -12.82 -11.57
C GLU A 226 8.72 -11.45 -11.58
N PHE A 227 9.82 -11.34 -10.84
CA PHE A 227 10.57 -10.11 -10.69
C PHE A 227 11.63 -9.94 -11.78
N GLY A 228 11.53 -8.83 -12.54
CA GLY A 228 12.58 -8.32 -13.40
C GLY A 228 13.49 -7.31 -12.68
N ALA A 229 14.64 -7.00 -13.27
CA ALA A 229 15.55 -5.95 -12.78
C ALA A 229 14.98 -4.56 -13.09
N GLY A 230 15.11 -3.63 -12.13
CA GLY A 230 14.59 -2.26 -12.26
C GLY A 230 13.07 -2.23 -12.46
N LEU A 231 12.61 -1.27 -13.25
CA LEU A 231 11.22 -1.18 -13.69
C LEU A 231 11.01 -2.10 -14.90
N ILE A 232 10.14 -3.11 -14.76
CA ILE A 232 9.79 -4.02 -15.86
C ILE A 232 9.01 -3.30 -16.97
N ALA A 233 8.86 -3.94 -18.15
CA ALA A 233 7.96 -3.45 -19.20
C ALA A 233 6.51 -3.41 -18.68
N THR A 234 5.92 -2.21 -18.63
CA THR A 234 4.64 -1.95 -17.94
C THR A 234 3.42 -1.93 -18.85
N ARG A 235 3.59 -2.04 -20.19
CA ARG A 235 2.51 -1.85 -21.18
C ARG A 235 1.22 -2.65 -20.92
N ALA A 236 1.31 -3.79 -20.23
CA ALA A 236 0.17 -4.65 -19.91
C ALA A 236 0.06 -4.92 -18.38
N VAL A 237 0.62 -4.02 -17.59
CA VAL A 237 0.67 -4.14 -16.13
C VAL A 237 -0.24 -3.07 -15.53
N ASP A 238 -1.35 -3.49 -14.92
CA ASP A 238 -2.32 -2.59 -14.30
C ASP A 238 -1.82 -2.06 -12.95
N GLU A 239 -1.10 -2.89 -12.22
CA GLU A 239 -0.54 -2.59 -10.89
C GLU A 239 0.85 -3.20 -10.77
N ILE A 240 1.77 -2.49 -10.17
CA ILE A 240 3.17 -2.90 -10.03
C ILE A 240 3.59 -3.01 -8.57
N LEU A 241 4.31 -4.08 -8.26
CA LEU A 241 5.04 -4.23 -6.99
C LEU A 241 6.51 -3.97 -7.24
N MET A 242 7.09 -3.10 -6.43
CA MET A 242 8.49 -2.67 -6.54
C MET A 242 9.24 -2.97 -5.25
N ILE A 243 10.47 -3.42 -5.40
CA ILE A 243 11.49 -3.46 -4.36
C ILE A 243 12.39 -2.27 -4.62
N CYS A 244 12.28 -1.26 -3.78
CA CYS A 244 13.15 -0.10 -3.83
C CYS A 244 14.26 -0.21 -2.78
N ARG A 245 15.41 0.37 -3.07
CA ARG A 245 16.52 0.52 -2.12
C ARG A 245 16.64 1.98 -1.72
N LYS A 246 16.61 2.25 -0.41
CA LYS A 246 16.92 3.59 0.09
C LYS A 246 18.39 3.91 -0.20
N GLU A 247 18.61 4.94 -0.99
CA GLU A 247 19.96 5.42 -1.28
C GLU A 247 20.55 6.15 -0.06
N PRO A 248 21.86 6.04 0.16
CA PRO A 248 22.54 6.91 1.12
C PRO A 248 22.27 8.38 0.78
N ALA A 249 22.12 9.23 1.79
CA ALA A 249 22.14 10.66 1.55
C ALA A 249 23.44 11.00 0.78
N ALA A 250 23.30 11.76 -0.31
CA ALA A 250 24.48 12.23 -1.03
C ALA A 250 25.40 12.91 -0.02
N ALA A 251 26.65 12.46 0.08
CA ALA A 251 27.62 13.13 0.91
C ALA A 251 27.69 14.58 0.42
N VAL A 252 27.28 15.54 1.27
CA VAL A 252 27.50 16.94 0.99
C VAL A 252 29.01 17.09 0.91
N SER A 253 29.55 17.12 -0.31
CA SER A 253 30.95 17.50 -0.53
C SER A 253 31.06 18.93 -0.08
N GLY A 254 31.52 19.12 1.17
CA GLY A 254 31.91 20.44 1.67
C GLY A 254 33.03 20.99 0.80
N TYR A 255 32.74 22.09 0.19
CA TYR A 255 33.77 23.00 -0.37
C TYR A 255 34.16 23.99 0.70
#